data_b4c9ebbe74a27f1b5ce609d7d787dfe7
#
_entry.id   b4c9ebbe74a27f1b5ce609d7d787dfe7
#
_cell.length_a   1.000
_cell.length_b   1.000
_cell.length_c   1.000
_cell.angle_alpha   90.00
_cell.angle_beta   90.00
_cell.angle_gamma   90.00
#
_symmetry.space_group_name_H-M   'P 1'
#
loop_
_entity.id
_entity.type
_entity.pdbx_description
1 polymer ?
#
loop_
_entity_poly.entity_id
_entity_poly.type
_entity_poly.pdbx_seq_one_letter_code
_entity_poly.pdbx_strand_id
1 'polypeptide(L)'
;MRKKKKVLVIILGIMVVLAVIFLGLSYYLGKQIVAGSTQLVNNEGTKNVHEDLWAEYGFDFDAFSQAYTIEKINPTSSFDGHTIPAEFIYSEDKNNDVVIMAHGLGGNRYTNYPIAELFLANGYNVITYDQRSSGENTAEKTTFGYWEKYDLIDCIKYAKEFTQEKKVGVWGESFGGATAIQAVAYENIQEDIAFLILDCPVSSMKWMVAEEMKSMDIGIPLDYMTLCGSVVNNIELGFSYKDVECAEIAKKIHIPALVINSEVDKTTPYFMGKDIYDSLTSGKKELWTVADSKHVGMWLDYNEEYCSKVLSLIEDN
;
A
#
# COMPACT_ATOMS: atom_id res chain seq x y z
N MET A 1 11.06 -46.11 -43.60
CA MET A 1 11.19 -45.82 -42.16
C MET A 1 12.25 -44.74 -41.85
N ARG A 2 13.47 -44.78 -42.34
CA ARG A 2 14.56 -43.80 -42.03
C ARG A 2 14.21 -42.32 -42.44
N LYS A 3 13.56 -42.08 -43.61
CA LYS A 3 13.18 -40.70 -44.03
C LYS A 3 12.15 -40.10 -43.10
N LYS A 4 11.10 -40.86 -42.70
CA LYS A 4 10.05 -40.36 -41.78
C LYS A 4 10.62 -39.97 -40.41
N LYS A 5 11.60 -40.76 -39.86
CA LYS A 5 12.28 -40.41 -38.61
C LYS A 5 13.11 -39.13 -38.72
N LYS A 6 13.81 -38.88 -39.84
CA LYS A 6 14.57 -37.65 -40.04
C LYS A 6 13.64 -36.40 -40.11
N VAL A 7 12.52 -36.51 -40.82
CA VAL A 7 11.54 -35.43 -40.91
C VAL A 7 10.95 -35.14 -39.53
N LEU A 8 10.62 -36.17 -38.74
CA LEU A 8 10.07 -35.95 -37.38
C LEU A 8 11.09 -35.24 -36.45
N VAL A 9 12.39 -35.60 -36.53
CA VAL A 9 13.44 -34.91 -35.75
C VAL A 9 13.59 -33.45 -36.15
N ILE A 10 13.51 -33.13 -37.45
CA ILE A 10 13.58 -31.75 -37.93
C ILE A 10 12.36 -30.94 -37.42
N ILE A 11 11.16 -31.49 -37.52
CA ILE A 11 9.94 -30.85 -37.01
C ILE A 11 10.07 -30.61 -35.49
N LEU A 12 10.50 -31.61 -34.73
CA LEU A 12 10.71 -31.46 -33.29
C LEU A 12 11.74 -30.37 -32.97
N GLY A 13 12.86 -30.33 -33.73
CA GLY A 13 13.86 -29.27 -33.60
C GLY A 13 13.30 -27.86 -33.86
N ILE A 14 12.50 -27.70 -34.91
CA ILE A 14 11.82 -26.43 -35.22
C ILE A 14 10.86 -26.05 -34.09
N MET A 15 10.06 -26.99 -33.58
CA MET A 15 9.14 -26.74 -32.46
C MET A 15 9.88 -26.29 -31.21
N VAL A 16 11.02 -26.90 -30.88
CA VAL A 16 11.85 -26.48 -29.75
C VAL A 16 12.38 -25.06 -29.93
N VAL A 17 12.88 -24.74 -31.12
CA VAL A 17 13.37 -23.38 -31.42
C VAL A 17 12.24 -22.35 -31.31
N LEU A 18 11.06 -22.64 -31.85
CA LEU A 18 9.89 -21.74 -31.74
C LEU A 18 9.44 -21.59 -30.28
N ALA A 19 9.46 -22.66 -29.49
CA ALA A 19 9.13 -22.61 -28.07
C ALA A 19 10.13 -21.73 -27.27
N VAL A 20 11.43 -21.84 -27.59
CA VAL A 20 12.46 -21.01 -26.94
C VAL A 20 12.28 -19.53 -27.32
N ILE A 21 12.00 -19.23 -28.58
CA ILE A 21 11.70 -17.86 -29.03
C ILE A 21 10.45 -17.32 -28.33
N PHE A 22 9.38 -18.11 -28.26
CA PHE A 22 8.14 -17.73 -27.59
C PHE A 22 8.36 -17.42 -26.11
N LEU A 23 9.08 -18.31 -25.38
CA LEU A 23 9.40 -18.09 -23.98
C LEU A 23 10.28 -16.85 -23.77
N GLY A 24 11.24 -16.60 -24.66
CA GLY A 24 12.08 -15.40 -24.62
C GLY A 24 11.27 -14.11 -24.81
N LEU A 25 10.33 -14.09 -25.76
CA LEU A 25 9.43 -12.97 -25.97
C LEU A 25 8.46 -12.77 -24.79
N SER A 26 7.94 -13.88 -24.22
CA SER A 26 7.07 -13.83 -23.04
C SER A 26 7.80 -13.25 -21.83
N TYR A 27 9.05 -13.68 -21.62
CA TYR A 27 9.88 -13.14 -20.54
C TYR A 27 10.18 -11.65 -20.75
N TYR A 28 10.55 -11.25 -21.98
CA TYR A 28 10.77 -9.84 -22.30
C TYR A 28 9.53 -8.98 -22.06
N LEU A 29 8.35 -9.44 -22.50
CA LEU A 29 7.08 -8.78 -22.23
C LEU A 29 6.83 -8.65 -20.71
N GLY A 30 7.02 -9.74 -19.97
CA GLY A 30 6.88 -9.74 -18.52
C GLY A 30 7.83 -8.74 -17.84
N LYS A 31 9.08 -8.62 -18.32
CA LYS A 31 10.03 -7.60 -17.80
C LYS A 31 9.55 -6.17 -17.99
N GLN A 32 8.96 -5.86 -19.15
CA GLN A 32 8.40 -4.52 -19.38
C GLN A 32 7.23 -4.23 -18.42
N ILE A 33 6.37 -5.22 -18.21
CA ILE A 33 5.24 -5.10 -17.27
C ILE A 33 5.74 -4.92 -15.83
N VAL A 34 6.72 -5.72 -15.40
CA VAL A 34 7.31 -5.58 -14.05
C VAL A 34 7.95 -4.21 -13.88
N ALA A 35 8.73 -3.74 -14.83
CA ALA A 35 9.32 -2.40 -14.78
C ALA A 35 8.25 -1.32 -14.68
N GLY A 36 7.19 -1.39 -15.52
CA GLY A 36 6.08 -0.45 -15.50
C GLY A 36 5.25 -0.48 -14.23
N SER A 37 5.12 -1.65 -13.56
CA SER A 37 4.30 -1.80 -12.35
C SER A 37 5.05 -1.59 -11.05
N THR A 38 6.38 -1.55 -11.05
CA THR A 38 7.21 -1.41 -9.84
C THR A 38 8.05 -0.12 -9.80
N GLN A 39 7.99 0.68 -10.86
CA GLN A 39 8.65 1.99 -10.97
C GLN A 39 7.60 3.08 -11.25
N LEU A 40 6.47 3.00 -10.55
CA LEU A 40 5.32 3.90 -10.74
C LEU A 40 5.60 5.33 -10.27
N VAL A 41 6.49 5.48 -9.30
CA VAL A 41 6.87 6.75 -8.68
C VAL A 41 8.39 6.80 -8.49
N ASN A 42 8.89 7.98 -8.24
CA ASN A 42 10.29 8.22 -7.89
C ASN A 42 10.41 9.39 -6.91
N ASN A 43 11.55 9.47 -6.25
CA ASN A 43 11.80 10.49 -5.23
C ASN A 43 11.66 11.93 -5.75
N GLU A 44 12.12 12.21 -6.96
CA GLU A 44 12.02 13.56 -7.55
C GLU A 44 10.57 13.99 -7.74
N GLY A 45 9.73 13.09 -8.28
CA GLY A 45 8.31 13.36 -8.51
C GLY A 45 7.47 13.42 -7.24
N THR A 46 7.93 12.82 -6.14
CA THR A 46 7.17 12.76 -4.88
C THR A 46 7.68 13.71 -3.80
N LYS A 47 8.80 14.39 -4.04
CA LYS A 47 9.48 15.19 -3.02
C LYS A 47 8.62 16.29 -2.41
N ASN A 48 7.89 17.03 -3.23
CA ASN A 48 7.13 18.22 -2.82
C ASN A 48 5.61 18.10 -3.06
N VAL A 49 5.10 16.91 -3.34
CA VAL A 49 3.65 16.71 -3.65
C VAL A 49 2.74 17.14 -2.51
N HIS A 50 3.23 17.14 -1.28
CA HIS A 50 2.48 17.60 -0.12
C HIS A 50 2.12 19.08 -0.17
N GLU A 51 2.91 19.94 -0.83
CA GLU A 51 2.64 21.39 -0.91
C GLU A 51 1.30 21.67 -1.60
N ASP A 52 1.03 20.99 -2.74
CA ASP A 52 -0.23 21.12 -3.46
C ASP A 52 -1.40 20.54 -2.64
N LEU A 53 -1.19 19.42 -1.98
CA LEU A 53 -2.20 18.77 -1.14
C LEU A 53 -2.56 19.63 0.08
N TRP A 54 -1.56 20.19 0.76
CA TRP A 54 -1.78 21.09 1.89
C TRP A 54 -2.55 22.34 1.49
N ALA A 55 -2.25 22.90 0.29
CA ALA A 55 -3.01 24.02 -0.24
C ALA A 55 -4.47 23.63 -0.55
N GLU A 56 -4.72 22.45 -1.12
CA GLU A 56 -6.06 21.93 -1.37
C GLU A 56 -6.86 21.73 -0.07
N TYR A 57 -6.21 21.23 0.98
CA TYR A 57 -6.82 20.96 2.28
C TYR A 57 -6.90 22.18 3.18
N GLY A 58 -6.30 23.30 2.78
CA GLY A 58 -6.19 24.48 3.64
C GLY A 58 -5.37 24.22 4.90
N PHE A 59 -4.41 23.28 4.84
CA PHE A 59 -3.58 22.91 5.97
C PHE A 59 -2.51 23.96 6.24
N ASP A 60 -2.42 24.43 7.49
CA ASP A 60 -1.45 25.42 7.95
C ASP A 60 -0.30 24.72 8.67
N PHE A 61 0.80 24.48 7.94
CA PHE A 61 1.98 23.84 8.51
C PHE A 61 2.65 24.67 9.63
N ASP A 62 2.59 25.99 9.54
CA ASP A 62 3.19 26.85 10.59
C ASP A 62 2.41 26.71 11.91
N ALA A 63 1.09 26.68 11.85
CA ALA A 63 0.24 26.43 13.01
C ALA A 63 0.47 25.00 13.55
N PHE A 64 0.51 23.99 12.67
CA PHE A 64 0.78 22.59 13.03
C PHE A 64 2.13 22.42 13.72
N SER A 65 3.21 22.99 13.16
CA SER A 65 4.56 22.88 13.72
C SER A 65 4.76 23.65 15.03
N GLN A 66 3.89 24.62 15.33
CA GLN A 66 3.84 25.30 16.63
C GLN A 66 3.06 24.51 17.68
N ALA A 67 2.04 23.75 17.27
CA ALA A 67 1.20 22.95 18.17
C ALA A 67 1.87 21.61 18.56
N TYR A 68 2.65 21.01 17.67
CA TYR A 68 3.19 19.67 17.83
C TYR A 68 4.70 19.64 17.68
N THR A 69 5.36 18.75 18.41
CA THR A 69 6.80 18.49 18.25
C THR A 69 6.99 17.46 17.13
N ILE A 70 7.81 17.80 16.13
CA ILE A 70 8.14 16.94 15.01
C ILE A 70 9.60 16.50 15.14
N GLU A 71 9.82 15.20 15.35
CA GLU A 71 11.15 14.61 15.50
C GLU A 71 11.45 13.69 14.33
N LYS A 72 12.51 13.98 13.59
CA LYS A 72 12.99 13.09 12.53
C LYS A 72 13.53 11.80 13.13
N ILE A 73 13.03 10.67 12.64
CA ILE A 73 13.48 9.35 13.01
C ILE A 73 13.88 8.58 11.74
N ASN A 74 14.74 7.59 11.90
CA ASN A 74 15.29 6.86 10.78
C ASN A 74 15.35 5.36 11.11
N PRO A 75 14.21 4.66 11.24
CA PRO A 75 14.20 3.21 11.37
C PRO A 75 14.96 2.55 10.22
N THR A 76 15.53 1.38 10.48
CA THR A 76 16.22 0.59 9.45
C THR A 76 15.31 -0.53 8.99
N SER A 77 15.11 -0.65 7.69
CA SER A 77 14.33 -1.76 7.11
C SER A 77 14.99 -3.10 7.41
N SER A 78 14.24 -4.01 8.03
CA SER A 78 14.67 -5.38 8.29
C SER A 78 14.75 -6.23 7.02
N PHE A 79 14.16 -5.76 5.92
CA PHE A 79 14.15 -6.47 4.65
C PHE A 79 15.50 -6.36 3.90
N ASP A 80 16.03 -5.16 3.76
CA ASP A 80 17.21 -4.89 2.93
C ASP A 80 18.19 -3.88 3.53
N GLY A 81 17.92 -3.40 4.76
CA GLY A 81 18.83 -2.55 5.52
C GLY A 81 18.86 -1.08 5.11
N HIS A 82 17.95 -0.63 4.23
CA HIS A 82 17.88 0.79 3.92
C HIS A 82 17.30 1.59 5.09
N THR A 83 17.55 2.88 5.09
CA THR A 83 16.97 3.82 6.05
C THR A 83 15.56 4.17 5.62
N ILE A 84 14.61 4.11 6.54
CA ILE A 84 13.22 4.54 6.35
C ILE A 84 13.10 5.98 6.87
N PRO A 85 13.04 7.01 6.00
CA PRO A 85 12.83 8.37 6.45
C PRO A 85 11.43 8.51 7.05
N ALA A 86 11.37 8.90 8.32
CA ALA A 86 10.11 9.00 9.05
C ALA A 86 10.16 10.18 10.04
N GLU A 87 8.99 10.56 10.53
CA GLU A 87 8.83 11.56 11.57
C GLU A 87 7.91 11.07 12.66
N PHE A 88 8.33 11.28 13.89
CA PHE A 88 7.55 11.04 15.08
C PHE A 88 6.99 12.37 15.57
N ILE A 89 5.67 12.49 15.54
CA ILE A 89 4.93 13.71 15.84
C ILE A 89 4.16 13.49 17.13
N TYR A 90 4.32 14.36 18.10
CA TYR A 90 3.66 14.26 19.40
C TYR A 90 3.31 15.65 19.95
N SER A 91 2.28 15.71 20.83
CA SER A 91 1.88 16.93 21.50
C SER A 91 2.67 17.16 22.81
N GLU A 92 2.24 16.54 23.88
CA GLU A 92 2.81 16.77 25.22
C GLU A 92 3.61 15.57 25.74
N ASP A 93 3.13 14.34 25.51
CA ASP A 93 3.74 13.11 26.04
C ASP A 93 4.10 12.12 24.94
N LYS A 94 5.38 11.82 24.80
CA LYS A 94 5.89 10.80 23.87
C LYS A 94 5.38 9.38 24.17
N ASN A 95 4.92 9.13 25.38
CA ASN A 95 4.44 7.80 25.80
C ASN A 95 2.96 7.57 25.50
N ASN A 96 2.26 8.51 24.84
CA ASN A 96 0.90 8.28 24.37
C ASN A 96 0.85 7.18 23.32
N ASP A 97 -0.35 6.62 23.10
CA ASP A 97 -0.59 5.67 22.02
C ASP A 97 -0.17 6.27 20.67
N VAL A 98 0.27 5.44 19.74
CA VAL A 98 0.82 5.88 18.47
C VAL A 98 -0.02 5.35 17.32
N VAL A 99 -0.31 6.20 16.33
CA VAL A 99 -0.84 5.79 15.04
C VAL A 99 0.26 5.87 13.99
N ILE A 100 0.47 4.79 13.23
CA ILE A 100 1.42 4.79 12.12
C ILE A 100 0.65 4.93 10.82
N MET A 101 1.06 5.89 9.98
CA MET A 101 0.34 6.28 8.79
C MET A 101 1.14 5.97 7.52
N ALA A 102 0.59 5.09 6.67
CA ALA A 102 1.14 4.71 5.37
C ALA A 102 0.42 5.48 4.24
N HIS A 103 1.13 6.39 3.58
CA HIS A 103 0.59 7.24 2.51
C HIS A 103 0.27 6.47 1.22
N GLY A 104 -0.55 7.07 0.34
CA GLY A 104 -0.88 6.55 -0.98
C GLY A 104 0.29 6.61 -1.97
N LEU A 105 0.13 5.95 -3.13
CA LEU A 105 1.12 6.00 -4.21
C LEU A 105 1.26 7.44 -4.72
N GLY A 106 2.49 7.89 -4.84
CA GLY A 106 2.78 9.27 -5.27
C GLY A 106 2.82 10.29 -4.13
N GLY A 107 2.43 9.90 -2.92
CA GLY A 107 2.58 10.71 -1.71
C GLY A 107 3.98 10.65 -1.11
N ASN A 108 4.12 11.28 0.04
CA ASN A 108 5.28 11.19 0.94
C ASN A 108 4.78 11.31 2.39
N ARG A 109 5.66 11.22 3.38
CA ARG A 109 5.27 11.30 4.81
C ARG A 109 4.48 12.56 5.17
N TYR A 110 4.71 13.66 4.50
CA TYR A 110 4.05 14.93 4.77
C TYR A 110 2.61 15.00 4.26
N THR A 111 2.24 14.17 3.26
CA THR A 111 0.86 14.15 2.73
C THR A 111 -0.16 13.70 3.78
N ASN A 112 0.28 12.98 4.81
CA ASN A 112 -0.59 12.51 5.89
C ASN A 112 -0.84 13.54 7.00
N TYR A 113 -0.14 14.69 7.02
CA TYR A 113 -0.22 15.66 8.12
C TYR A 113 -1.63 16.20 8.39
N PRO A 114 -2.43 16.55 7.37
CA PRO A 114 -3.80 17.03 7.63
C PRO A 114 -4.67 16.01 8.37
N ILE A 115 -4.49 14.71 8.08
CA ILE A 115 -5.22 13.64 8.76
C ILE A 115 -4.55 13.26 10.10
N ALA A 116 -3.23 13.39 10.19
CA ALA A 116 -2.49 13.17 11.44
C ALA A 116 -2.96 14.09 12.57
N GLU A 117 -3.38 15.33 12.24
CA GLU A 117 -3.90 16.27 13.21
C GLU A 117 -5.13 15.75 13.94
N LEU A 118 -5.99 14.94 13.29
CA LEU A 118 -7.12 14.28 13.95
C LEU A 118 -6.66 13.41 15.12
N PHE A 119 -5.65 12.59 14.91
CA PHE A 119 -5.12 11.69 15.95
C PHE A 119 -4.40 12.46 17.04
N LEU A 120 -3.56 13.43 16.68
CA LEU A 120 -2.82 14.27 17.61
C LEU A 120 -3.75 15.09 18.53
N ALA A 121 -4.81 15.66 17.97
CA ALA A 121 -5.81 16.40 18.74
C ALA A 121 -6.61 15.52 19.71
N ASN A 122 -6.61 14.21 19.50
CA ASN A 122 -7.29 13.22 20.35
C ASN A 122 -6.31 12.40 21.24
N GLY A 123 -5.09 12.92 21.44
CA GLY A 123 -4.15 12.38 22.42
C GLY A 123 -3.30 11.22 21.91
N TYR A 124 -3.33 10.92 20.62
CA TYR A 124 -2.41 9.97 20.00
C TYR A 124 -1.15 10.68 19.52
N ASN A 125 -0.03 10.01 19.54
CA ASN A 125 1.13 10.39 18.77
C ASN A 125 1.05 9.78 17.37
N VAL A 126 1.80 10.30 16.42
CA VAL A 126 1.76 9.83 15.04
C VAL A 126 3.16 9.56 14.52
N ILE A 127 3.34 8.47 13.80
CA ILE A 127 4.51 8.24 12.95
C ILE A 127 4.06 8.27 11.49
N THR A 128 4.64 9.17 10.72
CA THR A 128 4.54 9.18 9.26
C THR A 128 5.90 8.82 8.67
N TYR A 129 5.92 8.09 7.55
CA TYR A 129 7.16 7.66 6.91
C TYR A 129 7.05 7.67 5.40
N ASP A 130 8.17 7.81 4.72
CA ASP A 130 8.22 7.68 3.26
C ASP A 130 8.24 6.21 2.86
N GLN A 131 7.25 5.76 2.13
CA GLN A 131 7.27 4.44 1.51
C GLN A 131 8.37 4.37 0.43
N ARG A 132 8.69 3.17 -0.04
CA ARG A 132 9.73 2.93 -1.05
C ARG A 132 9.53 3.79 -2.30
N SER A 133 10.60 4.29 -2.88
CA SER A 133 10.61 5.20 -4.05
C SER A 133 9.89 6.53 -3.86
N SER A 134 9.58 6.92 -2.64
CA SER A 134 8.85 8.16 -2.33
C SER A 134 9.65 9.07 -1.38
N GLY A 135 9.42 10.37 -1.49
CA GLY A 135 10.05 11.38 -0.64
C GLY A 135 11.57 11.24 -0.58
N GLU A 136 12.11 10.98 0.61
CA GLU A 136 13.54 10.77 0.85
C GLU A 136 13.94 9.28 0.91
N ASN A 137 12.99 8.33 0.78
CA ASN A 137 13.29 6.89 0.83
C ASN A 137 13.94 6.42 -0.47
N THR A 138 15.20 6.00 -0.41
CA THR A 138 16.02 5.61 -1.56
C THR A 138 15.83 4.18 -2.04
N ALA A 139 14.97 3.39 -1.41
CA ALA A 139 14.61 2.07 -1.90
C ALA A 139 13.83 2.17 -3.23
N GLU A 140 14.31 1.50 -4.29
CA GLU A 140 13.98 1.84 -5.68
C GLU A 140 12.67 1.28 -6.24
N LYS A 141 11.94 0.41 -5.55
CA LYS A 141 10.78 -0.29 -6.13
C LYS A 141 9.57 -0.24 -5.22
N THR A 142 8.41 -0.08 -5.85
CA THR A 142 7.11 -0.26 -5.21
C THR A 142 6.56 -1.65 -5.52
N THR A 143 6.02 -2.35 -4.53
CA THR A 143 5.65 -3.77 -4.64
C THR A 143 4.24 -4.07 -4.12
N PHE A 144 3.35 -3.08 -4.12
CA PHE A 144 1.96 -3.21 -3.65
C PHE A 144 1.87 -3.78 -2.22
N GLY A 145 2.77 -3.32 -1.35
CA GLY A 145 2.82 -3.73 0.05
C GLY A 145 3.69 -4.97 0.31
N TYR A 146 4.19 -5.68 -0.71
CA TYR A 146 4.93 -6.93 -0.48
C TYR A 146 6.27 -6.71 0.25
N TRP A 147 7.05 -5.72 -0.15
CA TRP A 147 8.27 -5.31 0.55
C TRP A 147 7.99 -4.18 1.55
N GLU A 148 7.07 -3.26 1.22
CA GLU A 148 6.69 -2.13 2.06
C GLU A 148 6.15 -2.57 3.44
N LYS A 149 5.56 -3.76 3.54
CA LYS A 149 5.10 -4.30 4.84
C LYS A 149 6.22 -4.39 5.88
N TYR A 150 7.45 -4.72 5.46
CA TYR A 150 8.57 -4.81 6.40
C TYR A 150 8.94 -3.44 6.96
N ASP A 151 8.92 -2.41 6.11
CA ASP A 151 9.19 -1.04 6.51
C ASP A 151 8.13 -0.53 7.51
N LEU A 152 6.85 -0.84 7.26
CA LEU A 152 5.76 -0.53 8.20
C LEU A 152 5.91 -1.32 9.51
N ILE A 153 6.24 -2.60 9.47
CA ILE A 153 6.50 -3.42 10.65
C ILE A 153 7.67 -2.87 11.46
N ASP A 154 8.71 -2.38 10.82
CA ASP A 154 9.86 -1.79 11.52
C ASP A 154 9.50 -0.44 12.15
N CYS A 155 8.61 0.36 11.54
CA CYS A 155 8.01 1.53 12.18
C CYS A 155 7.13 1.14 13.38
N ILE A 156 6.36 0.05 13.31
CA ILE A 156 5.57 -0.47 14.44
C ILE A 156 6.49 -0.87 15.59
N LYS A 157 7.56 -1.62 15.32
CA LYS A 157 8.55 -2.01 16.33
C LYS A 157 9.21 -0.79 16.98
N TYR A 158 9.58 0.20 16.16
CA TYR A 158 10.12 1.46 16.64
C TYR A 158 9.14 2.17 17.61
N ALA A 159 7.86 2.28 17.23
CA ALA A 159 6.83 2.86 18.10
C ALA A 159 6.71 2.13 19.44
N LYS A 160 6.80 0.81 19.44
CA LYS A 160 6.71 -0.04 20.65
C LYS A 160 7.84 0.23 21.66
N GLU A 161 8.98 0.76 21.25
CA GLU A 161 10.05 1.17 22.17
C GLU A 161 9.61 2.32 23.09
N PHE A 162 8.68 3.16 22.63
CA PHE A 162 8.15 4.29 23.40
C PHE A 162 6.84 3.96 24.10
N THR A 163 5.94 3.23 23.44
CA THR A 163 4.61 2.94 24.00
C THR A 163 4.61 1.83 25.06
N GLN A 164 5.72 1.09 25.19
CA GLN A 164 5.89 -0.06 26.08
C GLN A 164 4.71 -1.04 26.01
N GLU A 165 3.85 -1.15 27.00
CA GLU A 165 2.75 -2.12 27.04
C GLU A 165 1.53 -1.75 26.19
N LYS A 166 1.54 -0.59 25.53
CA LYS A 166 0.41 -0.13 24.71
C LYS A 166 0.47 -0.70 23.30
N LYS A 167 -0.67 -0.73 22.65
CA LYS A 167 -0.81 -1.11 21.24
C LYS A 167 -0.70 0.11 20.34
N VAL A 168 -0.41 -0.10 19.07
CA VAL A 168 -0.37 0.96 18.07
C VAL A 168 -1.56 0.86 17.12
N GLY A 169 -2.06 2.00 16.64
CA GLY A 169 -2.99 2.06 15.51
C GLY A 169 -2.25 2.03 14.18
N VAL A 170 -2.88 1.50 13.14
CA VAL A 170 -2.37 1.57 11.77
C VAL A 170 -3.43 2.21 10.88
N TRP A 171 -3.02 3.23 10.14
CA TRP A 171 -3.81 3.88 9.10
C TRP A 171 -3.10 3.77 7.76
N GLY A 172 -3.83 3.41 6.71
CA GLY A 172 -3.26 3.28 5.38
C GLY A 172 -4.21 3.75 4.29
N GLU A 173 -3.72 4.62 3.41
CA GLU A 173 -4.45 5.19 2.29
C GLU A 173 -4.07 4.50 0.99
N SER A 174 -5.05 4.11 0.18
CA SER A 174 -4.84 3.62 -1.18
C SER A 174 -3.78 2.50 -1.25
N PHE A 175 -2.64 2.77 -1.85
CA PHE A 175 -1.46 1.90 -1.87
C PHE A 175 -0.94 1.61 -0.44
N GLY A 176 -0.94 2.61 0.44
CA GLY A 176 -0.62 2.45 1.86
C GLY A 176 -1.59 1.53 2.58
N GLY A 177 -2.85 1.46 2.12
CA GLY A 177 -3.83 0.48 2.59
C GLY A 177 -3.43 -0.96 2.27
N ALA A 178 -2.89 -1.22 1.07
CA ALA A 178 -2.33 -2.54 0.72
C ALA A 178 -1.11 -2.88 1.59
N THR A 179 -0.23 -1.91 1.84
CA THR A 179 0.91 -2.05 2.77
C THR A 179 0.43 -2.40 4.17
N ALA A 180 -0.57 -1.67 4.69
CA ALA A 180 -1.13 -1.88 6.02
C ALA A 180 -1.75 -3.28 6.18
N ILE A 181 -2.55 -3.74 5.21
CA ILE A 181 -3.14 -5.09 5.23
C ILE A 181 -2.04 -6.16 5.29
N GLN A 182 -1.01 -6.04 4.46
CA GLN A 182 0.06 -7.03 4.41
C GLN A 182 0.93 -7.02 5.66
N ALA A 183 1.19 -5.84 6.24
CA ALA A 183 1.93 -5.72 7.49
C ALA A 183 1.15 -6.29 8.66
N VAL A 184 -0.12 -5.89 8.83
CA VAL A 184 -0.98 -6.34 9.94
C VAL A 184 -1.25 -7.85 9.88
N ALA A 185 -1.38 -8.42 8.67
CA ALA A 185 -1.57 -9.86 8.50
C ALA A 185 -0.29 -10.70 8.64
N TYR A 186 0.88 -10.05 8.83
CA TYR A 186 2.17 -10.73 8.87
C TYR A 186 2.47 -11.27 10.28
N GLU A 187 2.69 -12.60 10.38
CA GLU A 187 3.02 -13.30 11.62
C GLU A 187 2.14 -12.88 12.82
N ASN A 188 2.74 -12.56 13.97
CA ASN A 188 2.03 -12.23 15.22
C ASN A 188 1.91 -10.71 15.44
N ILE A 189 2.12 -9.88 14.41
CA ILE A 189 2.14 -8.43 14.58
C ILE A 189 0.82 -7.85 15.11
N GLN A 190 -0.30 -8.55 14.86
CA GLN A 190 -1.62 -8.12 15.34
C GLN A 190 -1.73 -8.03 16.88
N GLU A 191 -0.89 -8.73 17.62
CA GLU A 191 -0.85 -8.65 19.09
C GLU A 191 -0.45 -7.24 19.56
N ASP A 192 0.29 -6.51 18.72
CA ASP A 192 0.77 -5.15 18.97
C ASP A 192 -0.17 -4.07 18.40
N ILE A 193 -1.21 -4.45 17.64
CA ILE A 193 -2.08 -3.50 16.93
C ILE A 193 -3.43 -3.37 17.62
N ALA A 194 -3.84 -2.13 17.92
CA ALA A 194 -5.14 -1.81 18.51
C ALA A 194 -6.25 -1.80 17.44
N PHE A 195 -6.00 -1.15 16.30
CA PHE A 195 -6.98 -0.99 15.22
C PHE A 195 -6.30 -0.78 13.87
N LEU A 196 -7.08 -1.01 12.81
CA LEU A 196 -6.68 -0.79 11.42
C LEU A 196 -7.70 0.11 10.72
N ILE A 197 -7.23 1.19 10.10
CA ILE A 197 -8.05 2.08 9.26
C ILE A 197 -7.50 2.01 7.84
N LEU A 198 -8.39 1.75 6.90
CA LEU A 198 -8.09 1.60 5.48
C LEU A 198 -8.92 2.61 4.68
N ASP A 199 -8.26 3.61 4.13
CA ASP A 199 -8.88 4.64 3.31
C ASP A 199 -8.68 4.34 1.82
N CYS A 200 -9.75 4.04 1.10
CA CYS A 200 -9.74 3.67 -0.33
C CYS A 200 -8.65 2.61 -0.68
N PRO A 201 -8.56 1.49 0.05
CA PRO A 201 -7.44 0.57 -0.07
C PRO A 201 -7.39 -0.14 -1.43
N VAL A 202 -6.18 -0.38 -1.95
CA VAL A 202 -5.95 -1.28 -3.09
C VAL A 202 -6.13 -2.73 -2.64
N SER A 203 -6.99 -3.50 -3.32
CA SER A 203 -7.21 -4.93 -3.00
C SER A 203 -6.41 -5.89 -3.87
N SER A 204 -6.07 -5.51 -5.12
CA SER A 204 -5.50 -6.43 -6.09
C SER A 204 -4.47 -5.75 -7.01
N MET A 205 -3.21 -6.13 -6.88
CA MET A 205 -2.16 -5.74 -7.83
C MET A 205 -2.49 -6.23 -9.25
N LYS A 206 -3.01 -7.45 -9.37
CA LYS A 206 -3.39 -8.01 -10.66
C LYS A 206 -4.38 -7.12 -11.40
N TRP A 207 -5.39 -6.63 -10.69
CA TRP A 207 -6.39 -5.74 -11.27
C TRP A 207 -5.80 -4.40 -11.67
N MET A 208 -5.01 -3.78 -10.79
CA MET A 208 -4.37 -2.48 -11.06
C MET A 208 -3.47 -2.53 -12.30
N VAL A 209 -2.62 -3.55 -12.39
CA VAL A 209 -1.73 -3.75 -13.54
C VAL A 209 -2.52 -4.08 -14.81
N ALA A 210 -3.59 -4.87 -14.71
CA ALA A 210 -4.44 -5.18 -15.85
C ALA A 210 -5.20 -3.95 -16.37
N GLU A 211 -5.68 -3.09 -15.48
CA GLU A 211 -6.40 -1.88 -15.86
C GLU A 211 -5.49 -0.89 -16.61
N GLU A 212 -4.26 -0.70 -16.13
CA GLU A 212 -3.26 0.11 -16.82
C GLU A 212 -2.93 -0.44 -18.22
N MET A 213 -2.77 -1.76 -18.35
CA MET A 213 -2.47 -2.40 -19.63
C MET A 213 -3.62 -2.34 -20.64
N LYS A 214 -4.90 -2.20 -20.21
CA LYS A 214 -6.05 -2.08 -21.11
C LYS A 214 -5.91 -0.90 -22.09
N SER A 215 -5.31 0.19 -21.63
CA SER A 215 -5.11 1.39 -22.44
C SER A 215 -4.11 1.20 -23.58
N MET A 216 -3.24 0.17 -23.52
CA MET A 216 -2.13 -0.01 -24.46
C MET A 216 -2.55 -0.57 -25.81
N ASP A 217 -3.64 -1.28 -25.94
CA ASP A 217 -4.22 -1.91 -27.15
C ASP A 217 -3.17 -2.46 -28.14
N ILE A 218 -2.23 -3.26 -27.64
CA ILE A 218 -1.11 -3.81 -28.45
C ILE A 218 -1.45 -5.15 -29.13
N GLY A 219 -2.74 -5.56 -29.11
CA GLY A 219 -3.20 -6.78 -29.76
C GLY A 219 -2.79 -8.08 -29.05
N ILE A 220 -2.27 -8.01 -27.85
CA ILE A 220 -1.91 -9.17 -27.00
C ILE A 220 -3.03 -9.36 -25.96
N PRO A 221 -3.56 -10.60 -25.76
CA PRO A 221 -4.59 -10.83 -24.76
C PRO A 221 -4.15 -10.39 -23.35
N LEU A 222 -5.00 -9.65 -22.65
CA LEU A 222 -4.73 -9.08 -21.33
C LEU A 222 -4.34 -10.14 -20.30
N ASP A 223 -5.06 -11.28 -20.28
CA ASP A 223 -4.74 -12.39 -19.37
C ASP A 223 -3.35 -12.98 -19.60
N TYR A 224 -2.89 -13.01 -20.86
CA TYR A 224 -1.56 -13.48 -21.18
C TYR A 224 -0.49 -12.46 -20.73
N MET A 225 -0.73 -11.16 -20.93
CA MET A 225 0.15 -10.09 -20.44
C MET A 225 0.28 -10.15 -18.92
N THR A 226 -0.86 -10.26 -18.23
CA THR A 226 -0.92 -10.37 -16.76
C THR A 226 -0.18 -11.60 -16.26
N LEU A 227 -0.33 -12.75 -16.97
CA LEU A 227 0.40 -13.96 -16.64
C LEU A 227 1.93 -13.77 -16.80
N CYS A 228 2.36 -13.18 -17.92
CA CYS A 228 3.78 -12.89 -18.15
C CYS A 228 4.34 -11.96 -17.07
N GLY A 229 3.62 -10.88 -16.73
CA GLY A 229 3.98 -9.97 -15.65
C GLY A 229 4.12 -10.70 -14.32
N SER A 230 3.11 -11.47 -13.92
CA SER A 230 3.13 -12.20 -12.65
C SER A 230 4.24 -13.25 -12.55
N VAL A 231 4.51 -13.99 -13.64
CA VAL A 231 5.60 -14.99 -13.67
C VAL A 231 6.96 -14.32 -13.57
N VAL A 232 7.20 -13.25 -14.32
CA VAL A 232 8.48 -12.53 -14.29
C VAL A 232 8.65 -11.79 -12.96
N ASN A 233 7.59 -11.23 -12.40
CA ASN A 233 7.60 -10.62 -11.08
C ASN A 233 8.06 -11.64 -10.01
N ASN A 234 7.55 -12.87 -10.08
CA ASN A 234 7.97 -13.94 -9.17
C ASN A 234 9.45 -14.34 -9.37
N ILE A 235 9.94 -14.35 -10.61
CA ILE A 235 11.34 -14.68 -10.91
C ILE A 235 12.30 -13.59 -10.43
N GLU A 236 11.96 -12.31 -10.65
CA GLU A 236 12.86 -11.19 -10.39
C GLU A 236 12.72 -10.58 -8.99
N LEU A 237 11.51 -10.63 -8.40
CA LEU A 237 11.20 -9.96 -7.13
C LEU A 237 10.78 -10.92 -6.01
N GLY A 238 10.62 -12.21 -6.33
CA GLY A 238 10.32 -13.25 -5.34
C GLY A 238 8.85 -13.35 -4.93
N PHE A 239 7.93 -12.69 -5.63
CA PHE A 239 6.49 -12.78 -5.36
C PHE A 239 5.66 -12.72 -6.65
N SER A 240 4.52 -13.37 -6.66
CA SER A 240 3.54 -13.32 -7.74
C SER A 240 2.39 -12.36 -7.38
N TYR A 241 1.57 -11.99 -8.36
CA TYR A 241 0.40 -11.14 -8.09
C TYR A 241 -0.58 -11.74 -7.07
N LYS A 242 -0.59 -13.08 -6.89
CA LYS A 242 -1.41 -13.74 -5.87
C LYS A 242 -0.95 -13.45 -4.45
N ASP A 243 0.34 -13.19 -4.27
CA ASP A 243 0.93 -12.96 -2.95
C ASP A 243 0.61 -11.56 -2.41
N VAL A 244 -0.02 -10.71 -3.23
CA VAL A 244 -0.44 -9.34 -2.92
C VAL A 244 -1.94 -9.10 -3.19
N GLU A 245 -2.74 -10.15 -3.15
CA GLU A 245 -4.21 -10.06 -3.17
C GLU A 245 -4.71 -9.75 -1.76
N CYS A 246 -4.94 -8.47 -1.48
CA CYS A 246 -5.24 -7.98 -0.13
C CYS A 246 -6.54 -8.53 0.43
N ALA A 247 -7.54 -8.81 -0.41
CA ALA A 247 -8.78 -9.46 0.05
C ALA A 247 -8.51 -10.88 0.60
N GLU A 248 -7.62 -11.65 -0.03
CA GLU A 248 -7.24 -12.98 0.50
C GLU A 248 -6.40 -12.87 1.77
N ILE A 249 -5.52 -11.86 1.84
CA ILE A 249 -4.65 -11.60 3.00
C ILE A 249 -5.50 -11.13 4.19
N ALA A 250 -6.51 -10.30 3.97
CA ALA A 250 -7.41 -9.76 4.99
C ALA A 250 -8.16 -10.84 5.78
N LYS A 251 -8.31 -12.05 5.24
CA LYS A 251 -8.88 -13.21 5.98
C LYS A 251 -8.10 -13.57 7.25
N LYS A 252 -6.85 -13.13 7.37
CA LYS A 252 -6.01 -13.34 8.55
C LYS A 252 -6.17 -12.24 9.59
N ILE A 253 -6.86 -11.14 9.28
CA ILE A 253 -6.97 -9.97 10.15
C ILE A 253 -8.23 -10.09 11.00
N HIS A 254 -8.04 -10.04 12.32
CA HIS A 254 -9.11 -10.19 13.31
C HIS A 254 -9.21 -9.03 14.30
N ILE A 255 -8.34 -8.02 14.17
CA ILE A 255 -8.39 -6.80 14.99
C ILE A 255 -9.50 -5.85 14.52
N PRO A 256 -9.93 -4.89 15.35
CA PRO A 256 -10.89 -3.86 14.97
C PRO A 256 -10.47 -3.12 13.71
N ALA A 257 -11.39 -2.93 12.75
CA ALA A 257 -11.06 -2.33 11.47
C ALA A 257 -12.17 -1.44 10.90
N LEU A 258 -11.78 -0.31 10.34
CA LEU A 258 -12.62 0.59 9.54
C LEU A 258 -12.13 0.57 8.09
N VAL A 259 -13.02 0.27 7.15
CA VAL A 259 -12.76 0.39 5.71
C VAL A 259 -13.59 1.54 5.18
N ILE A 260 -12.95 2.51 4.56
CA ILE A 260 -13.54 3.73 4.01
C ILE A 260 -13.44 3.66 2.49
N ASN A 261 -14.50 3.94 1.76
CA ASN A 261 -14.48 3.98 0.30
C ASN A 261 -15.61 4.82 -0.29
N SER A 262 -15.55 5.04 -1.60
CA SER A 262 -16.55 5.77 -2.37
C SER A 262 -17.09 4.95 -3.53
N GLU A 263 -18.39 5.09 -3.83
CA GLU A 263 -19.04 4.39 -4.96
C GLU A 263 -18.54 4.87 -6.32
N VAL A 264 -18.05 6.11 -6.41
CA VAL A 264 -17.58 6.72 -7.67
C VAL A 264 -16.06 6.69 -7.85
N ASP A 265 -15.33 6.11 -6.90
CA ASP A 265 -13.89 5.96 -7.00
C ASP A 265 -13.50 5.12 -8.24
N LYS A 266 -12.67 5.71 -9.11
CA LYS A 266 -12.20 5.04 -10.34
C LYS A 266 -10.80 4.46 -10.19
N THR A 267 -10.05 4.89 -9.18
CA THR A 267 -8.69 4.44 -8.92
C THR A 267 -8.71 3.12 -8.16
N THR A 268 -9.42 3.09 -7.03
CA THR A 268 -9.71 1.88 -6.26
C THR A 268 -11.23 1.70 -6.20
N PRO A 269 -11.85 1.11 -7.23
CA PRO A 269 -13.30 1.00 -7.30
C PRO A 269 -13.92 0.36 -6.06
N TYR A 270 -15.15 0.72 -5.75
CA TYR A 270 -15.91 0.30 -4.57
C TYR A 270 -15.72 -1.17 -4.18
N PHE A 271 -15.66 -2.07 -5.19
CA PHE A 271 -15.49 -3.50 -4.92
C PHE A 271 -14.21 -3.81 -4.14
N MET A 272 -13.14 -3.02 -4.29
CA MET A 272 -11.87 -3.27 -3.60
C MET A 272 -12.00 -3.16 -2.09
N GLY A 273 -12.54 -2.05 -1.59
CA GLY A 273 -12.81 -1.89 -0.16
C GLY A 273 -13.84 -2.90 0.35
N LYS A 274 -14.88 -3.19 -0.46
CA LYS A 274 -15.93 -4.17 -0.14
C LYS A 274 -15.37 -5.58 0.01
N ASP A 275 -14.52 -6.04 -0.92
CA ASP A 275 -13.92 -7.38 -0.90
C ASP A 275 -12.99 -7.55 0.31
N ILE A 276 -12.22 -6.48 0.65
CA ILE A 276 -11.39 -6.46 1.87
C ILE A 276 -12.29 -6.57 3.10
N TYR A 277 -13.31 -5.71 3.21
CA TYR A 277 -14.24 -5.73 4.35
C TYR A 277 -14.91 -7.08 4.54
N ASP A 278 -15.42 -7.67 3.46
CA ASP A 278 -16.08 -8.99 3.52
C ASP A 278 -15.12 -10.09 3.99
N SER A 279 -13.84 -9.95 3.66
CA SER A 279 -12.79 -10.91 3.99
C SER A 279 -12.25 -10.78 5.40
N LEU A 280 -12.29 -9.59 6.02
CA LEU A 280 -11.86 -9.39 7.40
C LEU A 280 -12.62 -10.32 8.35
N THR A 281 -11.90 -10.99 9.25
CA THR A 281 -12.46 -11.91 10.25
C THR A 281 -12.74 -11.25 11.61
N SER A 282 -12.46 -9.94 11.71
CA SER A 282 -12.75 -9.14 12.89
C SER A 282 -14.22 -9.19 13.30
N GLY A 283 -14.47 -9.39 14.60
CA GLY A 283 -15.79 -9.22 15.19
C GLY A 283 -16.23 -7.76 15.32
N LYS A 284 -15.30 -6.80 15.16
CA LYS A 284 -15.52 -5.36 15.22
C LYS A 284 -14.97 -4.72 13.94
N LYS A 285 -15.80 -4.65 12.92
CA LYS A 285 -15.44 -4.06 11.63
C LYS A 285 -16.57 -3.22 11.07
N GLU A 286 -16.22 -2.11 10.46
CA GLU A 286 -17.15 -1.20 9.78
C GLU A 286 -16.72 -0.96 8.34
N LEU A 287 -17.70 -0.89 7.42
CA LEU A 287 -17.53 -0.39 6.06
C LEU A 287 -18.29 0.93 5.96
N TRP A 288 -17.57 2.02 5.85
CA TRP A 288 -18.16 3.31 5.57
C TRP A 288 -17.99 3.67 4.10
N THR A 289 -19.12 3.91 3.42
CA THR A 289 -19.16 4.18 1.98
C THR A 289 -19.90 5.47 1.73
N VAL A 290 -19.30 6.37 0.95
CA VAL A 290 -19.95 7.61 0.46
C VAL A 290 -20.27 7.47 -1.03
N ALA A 291 -21.28 8.24 -1.49
CA ALA A 291 -21.80 8.06 -2.85
C ALA A 291 -21.02 8.80 -3.94
N ASP A 292 -20.33 9.89 -3.61
CA ASP A 292 -19.90 10.91 -4.58
C ASP A 292 -18.53 11.57 -4.33
N SER A 293 -17.71 11.05 -3.43
CA SER A 293 -16.33 11.53 -3.23
C SER A 293 -15.36 10.90 -4.22
N LYS A 294 -14.38 11.67 -4.71
CA LYS A 294 -13.26 11.15 -5.51
C LYS A 294 -12.37 10.23 -4.67
N HIS A 295 -11.44 9.54 -5.32
CA HIS A 295 -10.42 8.74 -4.65
C HIS A 295 -9.72 9.54 -3.54
N VAL A 296 -9.66 8.99 -2.33
CA VAL A 296 -9.13 9.61 -1.09
C VAL A 296 -9.67 11.01 -0.77
N GLY A 297 -10.82 11.35 -1.32
CA GLY A 297 -11.45 12.68 -1.11
C GLY A 297 -12.31 12.79 0.14
N MET A 298 -12.63 11.67 0.83
CA MET A 298 -13.59 11.67 1.95
C MET A 298 -13.17 12.55 3.12
N TRP A 299 -11.87 12.66 3.38
CA TRP A 299 -11.36 13.59 4.39
C TRP A 299 -11.78 15.04 4.12
N LEU A 300 -11.76 15.48 2.85
CA LEU A 300 -12.13 16.83 2.47
C LEU A 300 -13.64 17.01 2.34
N ASP A 301 -14.31 16.04 1.69
CA ASP A 301 -15.73 16.17 1.32
C ASP A 301 -16.66 15.87 2.50
N TYR A 302 -16.24 15.02 3.46
CA TYR A 302 -17.04 14.50 4.58
C TYR A 302 -16.27 14.57 5.92
N ASN A 303 -15.54 15.65 6.16
CA ASN A 303 -14.63 15.78 7.29
C ASN A 303 -15.24 15.42 8.65
N GLU A 304 -16.41 16.01 8.98
CA GLU A 304 -17.07 15.75 10.28
C GLU A 304 -17.44 14.25 10.45
N GLU A 305 -17.96 13.63 9.39
CA GLU A 305 -18.33 12.23 9.41
C GLU A 305 -17.10 11.34 9.45
N TYR A 306 -16.05 11.66 8.68
CA TYR A 306 -14.77 10.98 8.69
C TYR A 306 -14.18 10.96 10.12
N CYS A 307 -14.09 12.13 10.75
CA CYS A 307 -13.64 12.25 12.14
C CYS A 307 -14.49 11.39 13.09
N SER A 308 -15.83 11.47 12.97
CA SER A 308 -16.74 10.70 13.82
C SER A 308 -16.53 9.18 13.66
N LYS A 309 -16.35 8.68 12.43
CA LYS A 309 -16.10 7.25 12.16
C LYS A 309 -14.77 6.77 12.74
N VAL A 310 -13.71 7.55 12.53
CA VAL A 310 -12.38 7.24 13.08
C VAL A 310 -12.41 7.25 14.60
N LEU A 311 -12.98 8.30 15.22
CA LEU A 311 -13.03 8.41 16.67
C LEU A 311 -13.88 7.31 17.32
N SER A 312 -15.01 6.94 16.71
CA SER A 312 -15.83 5.81 17.20
C SER A 312 -15.03 4.49 17.21
N LEU A 313 -14.20 4.25 16.21
CA LEU A 313 -13.35 3.04 16.20
C LEU A 313 -12.31 3.08 17.33
N ILE A 314 -11.64 4.21 17.56
CA ILE A 314 -10.52 4.30 18.49
C ILE A 314 -10.96 4.40 19.96
N GLU A 315 -12.07 5.07 20.27
CA GLU A 315 -12.61 5.20 21.62
C GLU A 315 -13.08 3.87 22.22
N ASP A 316 -13.50 2.98 21.39
CA ASP A 316 -14.03 1.67 21.76
C ASP A 316 -12.91 0.60 21.95
N ASN A 317 -11.61 0.92 21.78
CA ASN A 317 -10.47 -0.02 21.82
C ASN A 317 -9.34 0.44 22.70
#